data_0e27c94556977ab68cb627fa09fc64a4
#
_entry.id   0e27c94556977ab68cb627fa09fc64a4
#
_cell.length_a   1.000
_cell.length_b   1.000
_cell.length_c   1.000
_cell.angle_alpha   90.00
_cell.angle_beta   90.00
_cell.angle_gamma   90.00
#
_symmetry.space_group_name_H-M   'P 1'
#
loop_
_entity.id
_entity.type
_entity.pdbx_description
1 polymer ?
#
loop_
_entity_poly.entity_id
_entity_poly.type
_entity_poly.pdbx_seq_one_letter_code
_entity_poly.pdbx_strand_id
1 'polypeptide(L)'
;MSLNWLPRGLQQATARLPTAIRIAQRQYSTGKDTAREYLEKTAAPFEVFDRNAKRMQRDRAASRATTSREVDYLRDEVAARVADRLLDIKRRYHTVVELGAGCGHLAKAVDDDMMDKLIMCEMSPLALNRDRDTQYDVDVERRVMNEEMPRFEDESLDAVVSSLAMHWVNDLPGMLIQVRKALVPDGVFIGAMLGGDSLFELRTSLQLADIERDGGIAARVSPLTSSRDVGSLLSRAGMTLSTVDVDDIVVNYPSMLHLISDINAMGEGNAVVQRLPSIKRDTLLAASAIYKELYQNKDGTVPATFQVIYMIGWKPDPSQPKPLPRGSGQASLGDMFGTKSQKL
;
A
#
# COMPACT_ATOMS: atom_id res chain seq x y z
N MET A 1 -37.74 -26.84 21.61
CA MET A 1 -38.32 -27.70 20.56
C MET A 1 -37.25 -28.67 20.13
N SER A 2 -37.51 -29.98 20.33
CA SER A 2 -36.55 -31.07 20.16
C SER A 2 -36.33 -31.41 18.68
N LEU A 3 -35.06 -31.48 18.27
CA LEU A 3 -34.57 -31.84 16.90
C LEU A 3 -34.69 -33.38 16.68
N ASN A 4 -35.89 -33.96 16.67
CA ASN A 4 -36.09 -35.39 16.53
C ASN A 4 -36.42 -35.89 15.11
N TRP A 5 -36.05 -35.17 14.05
CA TRP A 5 -36.39 -35.56 12.66
C TRP A 5 -35.17 -35.80 11.76
N LEU A 6 -33.94 -35.77 12.27
CA LEU A 6 -32.74 -36.08 11.46
C LEU A 6 -32.45 -37.58 11.41
N PRO A 7 -32.13 -38.15 10.22
CA PRO A 7 -31.81 -39.57 10.07
C PRO A 7 -30.63 -39.99 10.91
N ARG A 8 -30.69 -41.19 11.54
CA ARG A 8 -29.66 -41.76 12.45
C ARG A 8 -28.23 -41.77 11.90
N GLY A 9 -28.03 -41.73 10.58
CA GLY A 9 -26.71 -41.70 9.92
C GLY A 9 -25.95 -40.37 10.07
N LEU A 10 -26.63 -39.24 10.32
CA LEU A 10 -26.02 -37.93 10.51
C LEU A 10 -25.61 -37.63 11.96
N GLN A 11 -26.19 -38.36 12.92
CA GLN A 11 -25.83 -38.24 14.36
C GLN A 11 -24.46 -38.85 14.70
N GLN A 12 -23.93 -39.76 13.88
CA GLN A 12 -22.59 -40.35 14.06
C GLN A 12 -21.45 -39.58 13.39
N ALA A 13 -21.76 -38.65 12.46
CA ALA A 13 -20.76 -37.84 11.78
C ALA A 13 -20.19 -36.70 12.66
N THR A 14 -20.90 -36.29 13.71
CA THR A 14 -20.44 -35.23 14.61
C THR A 14 -19.40 -35.67 15.64
N ALA A 15 -19.16 -36.98 15.78
CA ALA A 15 -18.23 -37.53 16.74
C ALA A 15 -16.76 -37.56 16.28
N ARG A 16 -16.46 -37.18 15.05
CA ARG A 16 -15.08 -37.22 14.47
C ARG A 16 -14.60 -35.87 13.93
N LEU A 17 -14.96 -34.76 14.60
CA LEU A 17 -14.34 -33.47 14.28
C LEU A 17 -12.89 -33.46 14.79
N PRO A 18 -11.93 -32.91 13.97
CA PRO A 18 -10.54 -32.82 14.37
C PRO A 18 -10.37 -32.11 15.72
N THR A 19 -9.41 -32.55 16.52
CA THR A 19 -9.13 -32.04 17.88
C THR A 19 -8.99 -30.51 17.94
N ALA A 20 -8.53 -29.88 16.86
CA ALA A 20 -8.42 -28.43 16.73
C ALA A 20 -9.78 -27.71 16.82
N ILE A 21 -10.85 -28.30 16.25
CA ILE A 21 -12.21 -27.70 16.32
C ILE A 21 -12.80 -27.85 17.72
N ARG A 22 -12.49 -28.95 18.43
CA ARG A 22 -12.90 -29.13 19.83
C ARG A 22 -12.20 -28.17 20.79
N ILE A 23 -10.95 -27.84 20.56
CA ILE A 23 -10.19 -26.87 21.36
C ILE A 23 -10.75 -25.46 21.13
N ALA A 24 -11.05 -25.08 19.88
CA ALA A 24 -11.68 -23.81 19.58
C ALA A 24 -13.05 -23.66 20.26
N GLN A 25 -13.90 -24.70 20.21
CA GLN A 25 -15.22 -24.67 20.90
C GLN A 25 -15.12 -24.58 22.43
N ARG A 26 -14.06 -25.09 23.05
CA ARG A 26 -13.87 -25.02 24.51
C ARG A 26 -13.34 -23.66 24.98
N GLN A 27 -12.62 -22.93 24.16
CA GLN A 27 -12.16 -21.57 24.46
C GLN A 27 -13.24 -20.50 24.30
N TYR A 28 -14.33 -20.79 23.56
CA TYR A 28 -15.43 -19.86 23.29
C TYR A 28 -16.60 -19.92 24.30
N SER A 29 -16.52 -20.74 25.33
CA SER A 29 -17.64 -20.92 26.27
C SER A 29 -17.61 -20.06 27.56
N THR A 30 -16.67 -19.14 27.69
CA THR A 30 -16.47 -18.35 28.90
C THR A 30 -16.41 -16.82 28.68
N GLY A 31 -17.37 -16.25 27.95
CA GLY A 31 -17.45 -14.79 27.85
C GLY A 31 -18.70 -14.30 27.12
N LYS A 32 -19.53 -13.53 27.80
CA LYS A 32 -20.79 -12.98 27.26
C LYS A 32 -20.63 -11.86 26.23
N ASP A 33 -19.40 -11.47 25.91
CA ASP A 33 -19.11 -10.40 24.93
C ASP A 33 -18.76 -10.92 23.52
N THR A 34 -18.72 -12.23 23.32
CA THR A 34 -18.10 -12.87 22.17
C THR A 34 -18.96 -12.90 20.89
N ALA A 35 -20.28 -12.88 21.01
CA ALA A 35 -21.14 -12.98 19.81
C ALA A 35 -21.16 -11.67 18.99
N ARG A 36 -21.11 -10.53 19.67
CA ARG A 36 -21.09 -9.21 19.01
C ARG A 36 -19.72 -8.92 18.38
N GLU A 37 -18.65 -9.25 19.10
CA GLU A 37 -17.27 -9.15 18.61
C GLU A 37 -16.98 -10.15 17.46
N TYR A 38 -17.63 -11.32 17.49
CA TYR A 38 -17.54 -12.30 16.40
C TYR A 38 -18.33 -11.86 15.16
N LEU A 39 -19.50 -11.26 15.34
CA LEU A 39 -20.30 -10.68 14.25
C LEU A 39 -19.66 -9.42 13.67
N GLU A 40 -18.98 -8.61 14.49
CA GLU A 40 -18.20 -7.48 14.02
C GLU A 40 -16.92 -7.92 13.28
N LYS A 41 -16.34 -9.08 13.64
CA LYS A 41 -15.21 -9.70 12.90
C LYS A 41 -15.63 -10.46 11.64
N THR A 42 -16.83 -11.02 11.60
CA THR A 42 -17.36 -11.73 10.42
C THR A 42 -18.03 -10.80 9.39
N ALA A 43 -18.26 -9.54 9.76
CA ALA A 43 -18.68 -8.48 8.85
C ALA A 43 -17.48 -7.65 8.33
N ALA A 44 -16.24 -8.15 8.47
CA ALA A 44 -15.08 -7.53 7.86
C ALA A 44 -15.27 -7.47 6.34
N PRO A 45 -15.04 -6.32 5.71
CA PRO A 45 -15.10 -6.19 4.28
C PRO A 45 -14.16 -7.21 3.64
N PHE A 46 -14.44 -7.62 2.42
CA PHE A 46 -13.67 -8.61 1.65
C PHE A 46 -12.17 -8.41 1.84
N GLU A 47 -11.53 -9.24 2.66
CA GLU A 47 -10.08 -9.22 2.84
C GLU A 47 -9.43 -9.77 1.57
N VAL A 48 -8.83 -8.90 0.78
CA VAL A 48 -8.04 -9.26 -0.40
C VAL A 48 -6.64 -9.72 0.04
N PHE A 49 -6.05 -9.03 1.01
CA PHE A 49 -4.70 -9.23 1.47
C PHE A 49 -4.63 -9.85 2.87
N ASP A 50 -3.82 -10.87 3.03
CA ASP A 50 -3.45 -11.46 4.32
C ASP A 50 -2.39 -10.56 5.00
N ARG A 51 -2.86 -9.68 5.88
CA ARG A 51 -2.02 -8.70 6.60
C ARG A 51 -0.98 -9.38 7.50
N ASN A 52 -1.33 -10.54 8.09
CA ASN A 52 -0.36 -11.30 8.90
C ASN A 52 0.76 -11.88 8.04
N ALA A 53 0.43 -12.44 6.88
CA ALA A 53 1.45 -12.91 5.94
C ALA A 53 2.36 -11.76 5.49
N LYS A 54 1.81 -10.57 5.21
CA LYS A 54 2.59 -9.38 4.84
C LYS A 54 3.54 -8.98 5.97
N ARG A 55 3.07 -8.90 7.21
CA ARG A 55 3.92 -8.63 8.37
C ARG A 55 5.07 -9.64 8.48
N MET A 56 4.76 -10.95 8.36
CA MET A 56 5.78 -12.00 8.42
C MET A 56 6.80 -11.93 7.27
N GLN A 57 6.38 -11.51 6.07
CA GLN A 57 7.28 -11.28 4.93
C GLN A 57 8.25 -10.12 5.23
N ARG A 58 7.74 -8.98 5.74
CA ARG A 58 8.54 -7.82 6.15
C ARG A 58 9.49 -8.16 7.31
N ASP A 59 9.00 -8.87 8.33
CA ASP A 59 9.84 -9.35 9.45
C ASP A 59 10.99 -10.24 8.94
N ARG A 60 10.71 -11.18 8.03
CA ARG A 60 11.71 -12.07 7.44
C ARG A 60 12.74 -11.31 6.60
N ALA A 61 12.30 -10.35 5.81
CA ALA A 61 13.18 -9.50 5.02
C ALA A 61 14.11 -8.70 5.93
N ALA A 62 13.56 -8.01 6.92
CA ALA A 62 14.32 -7.19 7.86
C ALA A 62 15.30 -8.00 8.74
N SER A 63 14.97 -9.26 9.07
CA SER A 63 15.87 -10.15 9.81
C SER A 63 17.17 -10.46 9.06
N ARG A 64 17.20 -10.27 7.74
CA ARG A 64 18.38 -10.40 6.87
C ARG A 64 18.86 -9.00 6.46
N ALA A 65 19.27 -8.21 7.46
CA ALA A 65 19.51 -6.78 7.30
C ALA A 65 20.44 -6.42 6.13
N THR A 66 21.51 -7.17 5.89
CA THR A 66 22.44 -6.92 4.78
C THR A 66 21.73 -7.02 3.43
N THR A 67 21.12 -8.17 3.14
CA THR A 67 20.39 -8.39 1.87
C THR A 67 19.21 -7.45 1.73
N SER A 68 18.52 -7.12 2.85
CA SER A 68 17.39 -6.18 2.82
C SER A 68 17.83 -4.76 2.44
N ARG A 69 19.03 -4.31 2.89
CA ARG A 69 19.56 -2.99 2.52
C ARG A 69 19.99 -2.90 1.05
N GLU A 70 20.46 -4.00 0.47
CA GLU A 70 20.83 -4.05 -0.96
C GLU A 70 19.65 -3.78 -1.89
N VAL A 71 18.43 -4.00 -1.42
CA VAL A 71 17.19 -3.82 -2.20
C VAL A 71 16.36 -2.61 -1.76
N ASP A 72 16.90 -1.71 -0.96
CA ASP A 72 16.21 -0.48 -0.52
C ASP A 72 16.02 0.55 -1.64
N TYR A 73 16.74 0.42 -2.75
CA TYR A 73 16.84 1.41 -3.84
C TYR A 73 15.48 1.94 -4.32
N LEU A 74 14.47 1.08 -4.49
CA LEU A 74 13.14 1.50 -4.94
C LEU A 74 12.40 2.33 -3.88
N ARG A 75 12.49 1.91 -2.61
CA ARG A 75 11.86 2.60 -1.50
C ARG A 75 12.53 3.94 -1.21
N ASP A 76 13.86 3.97 -1.24
CA ASP A 76 14.64 5.19 -1.05
C ASP A 76 14.33 6.20 -2.16
N GLU A 77 14.25 5.79 -3.44
CA GLU A 77 13.86 6.64 -4.57
C GLU A 77 12.44 7.22 -4.40
N VAL A 78 11.45 6.36 -4.05
CA VAL A 78 10.08 6.83 -3.87
C VAL A 78 9.95 7.74 -2.65
N ALA A 79 10.68 7.44 -1.56
CA ALA A 79 10.70 8.27 -0.35
C ALA A 79 11.30 9.66 -0.62
N ALA A 80 12.38 9.75 -1.41
CA ALA A 80 12.96 11.01 -1.85
C ALA A 80 11.95 11.85 -2.64
N ARG A 81 11.25 11.24 -3.61
CA ARG A 81 10.20 11.93 -4.39
C ARG A 81 9.00 12.37 -3.54
N VAL A 82 8.68 11.65 -2.46
CA VAL A 82 7.64 12.06 -1.48
C VAL A 82 8.13 13.22 -0.64
N ALA A 83 9.40 13.22 -0.21
CA ALA A 83 10.02 14.34 0.50
C ALA A 83 10.04 15.61 -0.35
N ASP A 84 10.37 15.53 -1.66
CA ASP A 84 10.32 16.67 -2.58
C ASP A 84 8.91 17.30 -2.63
N ARG A 85 7.85 16.47 -2.62
CA ARG A 85 6.47 16.96 -2.60
C ARG A 85 6.10 17.65 -1.28
N LEU A 86 6.68 17.24 -0.16
CA LEU A 86 6.55 17.96 1.13
C LEU A 86 7.23 19.33 1.06
N LEU A 87 8.43 19.42 0.46
CA LEU A 87 9.17 20.65 0.26
C LEU A 87 8.41 21.66 -0.62
N ASP A 88 7.74 21.20 -1.66
CA ASP A 88 6.96 22.04 -2.58
C ASP A 88 5.84 22.80 -1.87
N ILE A 89 5.33 22.30 -0.75
CA ILE A 89 4.25 22.93 0.03
C ILE A 89 4.75 24.17 0.81
N LYS A 90 6.05 24.37 0.97
CA LYS A 90 6.67 25.52 1.65
C LYS A 90 6.08 25.77 3.05
N ARG A 91 5.81 24.72 3.80
CA ARG A 91 5.32 24.74 5.19
C ARG A 91 6.24 23.89 6.05
N ARG A 92 6.57 24.37 7.24
CA ARG A 92 7.20 23.55 8.26
C ARG A 92 6.12 22.88 9.12
N TYR A 93 6.29 21.59 9.41
CA TYR A 93 5.36 20.79 10.17
C TYR A 93 5.89 20.53 11.58
N HIS A 94 5.04 20.58 12.61
CA HIS A 94 5.46 20.19 13.96
C HIS A 94 5.47 18.68 14.12
N THR A 95 4.41 18.01 13.68
CA THR A 95 4.28 16.56 13.81
C THR A 95 3.80 15.93 12.51
N VAL A 96 4.65 15.10 11.95
CA VAL A 96 4.34 14.29 10.76
C VAL A 96 4.27 12.83 11.16
N VAL A 97 3.27 12.11 10.66
CA VAL A 97 3.15 10.66 10.82
C VAL A 97 3.41 9.98 9.50
N GLU A 98 4.31 8.99 9.48
CA GLU A 98 4.49 8.10 8.34
C GLU A 98 3.79 6.77 8.60
N LEU A 99 2.81 6.42 7.76
CA LEU A 99 2.07 5.15 7.82
C LEU A 99 2.72 4.12 6.89
N GLY A 100 3.19 3.02 7.47
CA GLY A 100 3.94 1.99 6.77
C GLY A 100 5.38 2.39 6.51
N ALA A 101 6.05 2.95 7.52
CA ALA A 101 7.40 3.52 7.42
C ALA A 101 8.51 2.51 7.04
N GLY A 102 8.21 1.21 7.09
CA GLY A 102 9.20 0.19 6.78
C GLY A 102 10.46 0.33 7.62
N CYS A 103 11.60 0.49 6.97
CA CYS A 103 12.90 0.63 7.64
C CYS A 103 13.35 2.11 7.80
N GLY A 104 12.46 3.09 7.57
CA GLY A 104 12.76 4.51 7.74
C GLY A 104 13.31 5.18 6.48
N HIS A 105 12.78 4.84 5.33
CA HIS A 105 13.22 5.39 4.04
C HIS A 105 12.93 6.90 3.94
N LEU A 106 11.74 7.34 4.35
CA LEU A 106 11.38 8.77 4.38
C LEU A 106 12.25 9.53 5.39
N ALA A 107 12.51 8.93 6.56
CA ALA A 107 13.34 9.57 7.60
C ALA A 107 14.77 9.91 7.14
N LYS A 108 15.28 9.23 6.10
CA LYS A 108 16.58 9.54 5.47
C LYS A 108 16.51 10.73 4.49
N ALA A 109 15.30 11.06 4.02
CA ALA A 109 15.08 12.05 2.95
C ALA A 109 14.51 13.38 3.45
N VAL A 110 14.19 13.49 4.74
CA VAL A 110 13.64 14.70 5.38
C VAL A 110 14.63 15.28 6.37
N ASP A 111 14.52 16.59 6.62
CA ASP A 111 15.39 17.33 7.51
C ASP A 111 14.59 18.20 8.52
N ASP A 112 15.31 18.87 9.43
CA ASP A 112 14.75 19.71 10.48
C ASP A 112 14.15 21.05 9.97
N ASP A 113 14.45 21.45 8.74
CA ASP A 113 13.79 22.59 8.09
C ASP A 113 12.36 22.23 7.67
N MET A 114 12.10 20.95 7.38
CA MET A 114 10.80 20.44 6.93
C MET A 114 9.86 20.15 8.10
N MET A 115 10.35 19.53 9.16
CA MET A 115 9.53 19.11 10.30
C MET A 115 10.32 19.03 11.60
N ASP A 116 9.59 19.18 12.74
CA ASP A 116 10.20 19.02 14.06
C ASP A 116 10.28 17.54 14.45
N LYS A 117 9.23 16.76 14.15
CA LYS A 117 9.11 15.38 14.57
C LYS A 117 8.45 14.49 13.52
N LEU A 118 9.05 13.31 13.29
CA LEU A 118 8.49 12.25 12.46
C LEU A 118 8.11 11.03 13.32
N ILE A 119 6.84 10.65 13.32
CA ILE A 119 6.34 9.43 13.97
C ILE A 119 6.25 8.33 12.92
N MET A 120 7.18 7.40 12.96
CA MET A 120 7.24 6.24 12.08
C MET A 120 6.33 5.13 12.58
N CYS A 121 5.27 4.79 11.84
CA CYS A 121 4.33 3.72 12.15
C CYS A 121 4.51 2.56 11.17
N GLU A 122 4.75 1.36 11.68
CA GLU A 122 4.95 0.14 10.86
C GLU A 122 4.40 -1.08 11.60
N MET A 123 3.73 -1.98 10.88
CA MET A 123 3.19 -3.22 11.46
C MET A 123 4.25 -4.28 11.77
N SER A 124 5.40 -4.23 11.09
CA SER A 124 6.55 -5.14 11.28
C SER A 124 7.53 -4.56 12.31
N PRO A 125 7.62 -5.11 13.53
CA PRO A 125 8.58 -4.62 14.51
C PRO A 125 10.03 -4.77 14.05
N LEU A 126 10.37 -5.79 13.26
CA LEU A 126 11.72 -6.00 12.78
C LEU A 126 12.09 -5.00 11.68
N ALA A 127 11.16 -4.67 10.76
CA ALA A 127 11.39 -3.63 9.77
C ALA A 127 11.57 -2.26 10.44
N LEU A 128 10.67 -1.89 11.36
CA LEU A 128 10.72 -0.61 12.07
C LEU A 128 12.03 -0.39 12.85
N ASN A 129 12.65 -1.47 13.31
CA ASN A 129 13.88 -1.41 14.12
C ASN A 129 15.12 -1.91 13.39
N ARG A 130 15.08 -2.23 12.08
CA ARG A 130 16.25 -2.70 11.33
C ARG A 130 17.42 -1.70 11.41
N ASP A 131 17.08 -0.42 11.25
CA ASP A 131 18.05 0.68 11.22
C ASP A 131 17.86 1.63 12.42
N ARG A 132 17.60 1.06 13.63
CA ARG A 132 17.32 1.86 14.84
C ARG A 132 18.49 2.72 15.29
N ASP A 133 19.72 2.32 14.95
CA ASP A 133 20.95 3.02 15.35
C ASP A 133 21.34 4.12 14.34
N THR A 134 20.59 4.26 13.24
CA THR A 134 20.78 5.35 12.29
C THR A 134 20.33 6.67 12.92
N GLN A 135 21.18 7.67 12.83
CA GLN A 135 20.83 9.04 13.18
C GLN A 135 20.15 9.72 11.99
N TYR A 136 19.09 10.41 12.27
CA TYR A 136 18.33 11.21 11.30
C TYR A 136 18.41 12.69 11.68
N ASP A 137 18.19 13.56 10.71
CA ASP A 137 18.24 15.02 10.93
C ASP A 137 16.97 15.54 11.65
N VAL A 138 15.94 14.71 11.79
CA VAL A 138 14.68 14.98 12.49
C VAL A 138 14.56 14.13 13.75
N ASP A 139 13.75 14.58 14.73
CA ASP A 139 13.36 13.74 15.88
C ASP A 139 12.44 12.61 15.43
N VAL A 140 12.86 11.35 15.64
CA VAL A 140 12.13 10.16 15.17
C VAL A 140 11.58 9.36 16.33
N GLU A 141 10.26 9.23 16.36
CA GLU A 141 9.54 8.30 17.23
C GLU A 141 9.09 7.06 16.43
N ARG A 142 9.30 5.86 16.98
CA ARG A 142 8.89 4.59 16.35
C ARG A 142 7.71 3.98 17.06
N ARG A 143 6.62 3.67 16.31
CA ARG A 143 5.42 3.02 16.84
C ARG A 143 5.08 1.77 16.03
N VAL A 144 4.96 0.63 16.70
CA VAL A 144 4.40 -0.57 16.06
C VAL A 144 2.89 -0.39 15.95
N MET A 145 2.39 -0.23 14.72
CA MET A 145 1.00 0.07 14.43
C MET A 145 0.59 -0.54 13.10
N ASN A 146 -0.66 -1.03 13.02
CA ASN A 146 -1.26 -1.42 11.74
C ASN A 146 -1.73 -0.16 11.01
N GLU A 147 -1.13 0.14 9.87
CA GLU A 147 -1.45 1.30 9.03
C GLU A 147 -2.89 1.29 8.48
N GLU A 148 -3.57 0.15 8.47
CA GLU A 148 -4.98 0.03 8.08
C GLU A 148 -5.92 0.66 9.12
N MET A 149 -5.49 0.71 10.38
CA MET A 149 -6.24 1.27 11.50
C MET A 149 -5.40 2.31 12.25
N PRO A 150 -5.09 3.46 11.65
CA PRO A 150 -4.32 4.50 12.31
C PRO A 150 -5.15 5.09 13.47
N ARG A 151 -4.62 4.97 14.71
CA ARG A 151 -5.29 5.45 15.91
C ARG A 151 -4.57 6.68 16.43
N PHE A 152 -5.02 7.83 15.99
CA PHE A 152 -4.59 9.13 16.46
C PHE A 152 -5.79 9.92 16.96
N GLU A 153 -5.56 10.90 17.81
CA GLU A 153 -6.58 11.84 18.24
C GLU A 153 -7.02 12.70 17.06
N ASP A 154 -8.29 13.12 17.08
CA ASP A 154 -8.81 14.01 16.04
C ASP A 154 -8.05 15.35 16.08
N GLU A 155 -7.71 15.88 14.90
CA GLU A 155 -7.05 17.19 14.73
C GLU A 155 -5.73 17.35 15.49
N SER A 156 -4.94 16.27 15.55
CA SER A 156 -3.66 16.22 16.27
C SER A 156 -2.41 16.22 15.38
N LEU A 157 -2.57 16.07 14.05
CA LEU A 157 -1.46 15.89 13.12
C LEU A 157 -1.45 16.98 12.05
N ASP A 158 -0.28 17.56 11.78
CA ASP A 158 -0.11 18.55 10.71
C ASP A 158 -0.05 17.91 9.34
N ALA A 159 0.62 16.78 9.24
CA ALA A 159 0.72 16.00 8.01
C ALA A 159 0.75 14.49 8.28
N VAL A 160 0.22 13.73 7.34
CA VAL A 160 0.33 12.27 7.29
C VAL A 160 0.91 11.87 5.95
N VAL A 161 1.93 11.02 5.98
CA VAL A 161 2.63 10.53 4.80
C VAL A 161 2.54 9.01 4.74
N SER A 162 2.52 8.43 3.55
CA SER A 162 2.66 6.99 3.36
C SER A 162 3.44 6.70 2.08
N SER A 163 4.58 6.02 2.21
CA SER A 163 5.44 5.65 1.08
C SER A 163 5.42 4.14 0.88
N LEU A 164 4.90 3.68 -0.27
CA LEU A 164 4.85 2.29 -0.71
C LEU A 164 4.27 1.27 0.30
N ALA A 165 3.23 1.68 1.06
CA ALA A 165 2.56 0.79 2.01
C ALA A 165 1.07 0.57 1.75
N MET A 166 0.36 1.57 1.24
CA MET A 166 -1.09 1.60 1.13
C MET A 166 -1.69 0.55 0.19
N HIS A 167 -0.96 0.08 -0.81
CA HIS A 167 -1.43 -0.95 -1.74
C HIS A 167 -1.64 -2.33 -1.08
N TRP A 168 -1.29 -2.49 0.20
CA TRP A 168 -1.57 -3.67 1.02
C TRP A 168 -2.75 -3.50 1.97
N VAL A 169 -3.37 -2.32 2.01
CA VAL A 169 -4.50 -2.02 2.91
C VAL A 169 -5.80 -2.55 2.30
N ASN A 170 -6.58 -3.31 3.07
CA ASN A 170 -7.86 -3.86 2.62
C ASN A 170 -8.95 -2.80 2.61
N ASP A 171 -9.08 -2.01 3.69
CA ASP A 171 -10.02 -0.90 3.79
C ASP A 171 -9.32 0.46 3.60
N LEU A 172 -8.85 0.71 2.38
CA LEU A 172 -8.21 1.98 2.03
C LEU A 172 -9.15 3.20 2.22
N PRO A 173 -10.46 3.15 1.88
CA PRO A 173 -11.38 4.24 2.19
C PRO A 173 -11.48 4.53 3.69
N GLY A 174 -11.61 3.50 4.53
CA GLY A 174 -11.69 3.64 5.98
C GLY A 174 -10.41 4.21 6.58
N MET A 175 -9.23 3.77 6.11
CA MET A 175 -7.94 4.33 6.50
C MET A 175 -7.86 5.84 6.16
N LEU A 176 -8.21 6.26 4.92
CA LEU A 176 -8.16 7.65 4.50
C LEU A 176 -9.13 8.54 5.30
N ILE A 177 -10.30 8.03 5.67
CA ILE A 177 -11.24 8.74 6.55
C ILE A 177 -10.63 8.97 7.94
N GLN A 178 -9.96 7.96 8.50
CA GLN A 178 -9.28 8.08 9.79
C GLN A 178 -8.12 9.08 9.72
N VAL A 179 -7.31 9.04 8.65
CA VAL A 179 -6.26 10.03 8.38
C VAL A 179 -6.84 11.44 8.34
N ARG A 180 -7.92 11.68 7.56
CA ARG A 180 -8.57 12.99 7.49
C ARG A 180 -9.07 13.49 8.85
N LYS A 181 -9.57 12.61 9.71
CA LYS A 181 -10.01 12.98 11.07
C LYS A 181 -8.83 13.42 11.93
N ALA A 182 -7.72 12.69 11.87
CA ALA A 182 -6.52 12.97 12.66
C ALA A 182 -5.79 14.24 12.22
N LEU A 183 -5.89 14.65 10.95
CA LEU A 183 -5.29 15.88 10.45
C LEU A 183 -5.96 17.12 11.08
N VAL A 184 -5.17 18.15 11.38
CA VAL A 184 -5.69 19.49 11.70
C VAL A 184 -6.41 20.09 10.49
N PRO A 185 -7.30 21.10 10.65
CA PRO A 185 -7.82 21.87 9.52
C PRO A 185 -6.68 22.36 8.62
N ASP A 186 -6.81 22.24 7.30
CA ASP A 186 -5.75 22.52 6.31
C ASP A 186 -4.48 21.65 6.48
N GLY A 187 -4.57 20.54 7.19
CA GLY A 187 -3.53 19.50 7.25
C GLY A 187 -3.47 18.70 5.96
N VAL A 188 -2.29 18.18 5.61
CA VAL A 188 -2.02 17.50 4.34
C VAL A 188 -1.82 16.01 4.52
N PHE A 189 -2.32 15.25 3.57
CA PHE A 189 -1.99 13.85 3.35
C PHE A 189 -1.20 13.71 2.05
N ILE A 190 -0.05 13.03 2.09
CA ILE A 190 0.75 12.69 0.91
C ILE A 190 0.96 11.19 0.89
N GLY A 191 0.59 10.56 -0.21
CA GLY A 191 0.73 9.12 -0.39
C GLY A 191 1.48 8.75 -1.66
N ALA A 192 2.23 7.66 -1.61
CA ALA A 192 2.78 6.98 -2.77
C ALA A 192 2.47 5.49 -2.67
N MET A 193 1.89 4.89 -3.72
CA MET A 193 1.56 3.48 -3.76
C MET A 193 1.81 2.89 -5.15
N LEU A 194 2.02 1.57 -5.22
CA LEU A 194 2.14 0.89 -6.50
C LEU A 194 0.80 0.91 -7.25
N GLY A 195 0.86 1.24 -8.53
CA GLY A 195 -0.28 1.29 -9.45
C GLY A 195 -0.44 0.02 -10.28
N GLY A 196 -1.59 -0.07 -10.97
CA GLY A 196 -2.06 -1.26 -11.67
C GLY A 196 -1.11 -1.84 -12.71
N ASP A 197 -0.29 -1.01 -13.33
CA ASP A 197 0.66 -1.44 -14.36
C ASP A 197 2.00 -1.90 -13.79
N SER A 198 2.19 -1.87 -12.45
CA SER A 198 3.41 -2.41 -11.84
C SER A 198 3.55 -3.90 -12.13
N LEU A 199 4.80 -4.28 -12.49
CA LEU A 199 5.20 -5.66 -12.76
C LEU A 199 4.34 -6.34 -13.83
N PHE A 200 3.84 -5.59 -14.83
CA PHE A 200 3.01 -6.16 -15.90
C PHE A 200 3.79 -7.22 -16.70
N GLU A 201 5.09 -7.06 -16.88
CA GLU A 201 5.96 -8.01 -17.55
C GLU A 201 5.99 -9.35 -16.79
N LEU A 202 6.18 -9.29 -15.46
CA LEU A 202 6.16 -10.47 -14.60
C LEU A 202 4.79 -11.13 -14.58
N ARG A 203 3.73 -10.32 -14.47
CA ARG A 203 2.34 -10.80 -14.45
C ARG A 203 1.99 -11.53 -15.73
N THR A 204 2.27 -10.94 -16.88
CA THR A 204 1.99 -11.53 -18.20
C THR A 204 2.75 -12.83 -18.39
N SER A 205 4.05 -12.86 -18.08
CA SER A 205 4.89 -14.03 -18.24
C SER A 205 4.45 -15.20 -17.35
N LEU A 206 4.07 -14.91 -16.10
CA LEU A 206 3.56 -15.93 -15.17
C LEU A 206 2.18 -16.45 -15.61
N GLN A 207 1.28 -15.58 -16.08
CA GLN A 207 -0.04 -15.99 -16.58
C GLN A 207 0.07 -16.89 -17.81
N LEU A 208 0.92 -16.56 -18.77
CA LEU A 208 1.14 -17.40 -19.95
C LEU A 208 1.73 -18.75 -19.58
N ALA A 209 2.68 -18.79 -18.64
CA ALA A 209 3.25 -20.04 -18.15
C ALA A 209 2.23 -20.89 -17.35
N ASP A 210 1.38 -20.27 -16.53
CA ASP A 210 0.31 -20.95 -15.80
C ASP A 210 -0.69 -21.61 -16.78
N ILE A 211 -1.09 -20.88 -17.85
CA ILE A 211 -1.99 -21.43 -18.89
C ILE A 211 -1.35 -22.64 -19.59
N GLU A 212 -0.07 -22.53 -19.98
CA GLU A 212 0.63 -23.57 -20.70
C GLU A 212 0.89 -24.82 -19.85
N ARG A 213 1.28 -24.65 -18.58
CA ARG A 213 1.74 -25.74 -17.72
C ARG A 213 0.69 -26.26 -16.74
N ASP A 214 -0.21 -25.40 -16.29
CA ASP A 214 -1.18 -25.73 -15.25
C ASP A 214 -2.63 -25.70 -15.76
N GLY A 215 -2.85 -25.25 -17.00
CA GLY A 215 -4.18 -25.18 -17.62
C GLY A 215 -5.13 -24.15 -17.01
N GLY A 216 -4.61 -23.18 -16.25
CA GLY A 216 -5.38 -22.15 -15.60
C GLY A 216 -4.52 -20.93 -15.23
N ILE A 217 -5.10 -19.94 -14.56
CA ILE A 217 -4.42 -18.73 -14.12
C ILE A 217 -4.46 -18.66 -12.60
N ALA A 218 -3.30 -18.43 -11.97
CA ALA A 218 -3.19 -18.18 -10.54
C ALA A 218 -2.87 -16.70 -10.27
N ALA A 219 -3.34 -16.19 -9.12
CA ALA A 219 -2.98 -14.85 -8.64
C ALA A 219 -1.52 -14.85 -8.16
N ARG A 220 -0.56 -14.70 -9.07
CA ARG A 220 0.88 -14.68 -8.76
C ARG A 220 1.38 -13.30 -8.37
N VAL A 221 0.86 -12.27 -9.03
CA VAL A 221 1.13 -10.86 -8.72
C VAL A 221 -0.14 -10.27 -8.11
N SER A 222 0.02 -9.51 -7.03
CA SER A 222 -1.10 -8.88 -6.31
C SER A 222 -1.89 -7.93 -7.21
N PRO A 223 -3.22 -7.83 -7.03
CA PRO A 223 -4.01 -6.79 -7.68
C PRO A 223 -3.61 -5.42 -7.13
N LEU A 224 -3.57 -4.43 -8.00
CA LEU A 224 -3.23 -3.05 -7.67
C LEU A 224 -4.29 -2.10 -8.24
N THR A 225 -4.41 -0.93 -7.62
CA THR A 225 -5.44 0.08 -7.94
C THR A 225 -5.01 0.96 -9.11
N SER A 226 -5.97 1.48 -9.89
CA SER A 226 -5.69 2.48 -10.93
C SER A 226 -5.64 3.90 -10.36
N SER A 227 -4.95 4.81 -11.06
CA SER A 227 -4.90 6.24 -10.69
C SER A 227 -6.27 6.91 -10.64
N ARG A 228 -7.20 6.48 -11.52
CA ARG A 228 -8.59 6.96 -11.55
C ARG A 228 -9.32 6.63 -10.25
N ASP A 229 -9.13 5.42 -9.72
CA ASP A 229 -9.76 4.98 -8.49
C ASP A 229 -9.22 5.73 -7.28
N VAL A 230 -7.92 6.03 -7.27
CA VAL A 230 -7.27 6.80 -6.20
C VAL A 230 -7.86 8.20 -6.06
N GLY A 231 -8.07 8.93 -7.16
CA GLY A 231 -8.74 10.24 -7.13
C GLY A 231 -10.16 10.17 -6.55
N SER A 232 -10.90 9.12 -6.91
CA SER A 232 -12.24 8.86 -6.35
C SER A 232 -12.19 8.53 -4.85
N LEU A 233 -11.18 7.78 -4.39
CA LEU A 233 -11.00 7.42 -2.98
C LEU A 233 -10.73 8.65 -2.12
N LEU A 234 -9.84 9.56 -2.54
CA LEU A 234 -9.57 10.82 -1.83
C LEU A 234 -10.83 11.69 -1.69
N SER A 235 -11.57 11.85 -2.79
CA SER A 235 -12.83 12.61 -2.79
C SER A 235 -13.88 11.98 -1.87
N ARG A 236 -14.02 10.65 -1.89
CA ARG A 236 -14.96 9.92 -1.00
C ARG A 236 -14.53 9.97 0.47
N ALA A 237 -13.23 10.04 0.76
CA ALA A 237 -12.71 10.29 2.11
C ALA A 237 -13.00 11.72 2.58
N GLY A 238 -13.47 12.62 1.68
CA GLY A 238 -13.78 14.02 1.99
C GLY A 238 -12.53 14.91 2.04
N MET A 239 -11.47 14.54 1.34
CA MET A 239 -10.31 15.39 1.12
C MET A 239 -10.56 16.38 -0.01
N THR A 240 -9.99 17.56 0.09
CA THR A 240 -10.06 18.66 -0.89
C THR A 240 -8.72 18.86 -1.59
N LEU A 241 -8.69 19.65 -2.65
CA LEU A 241 -7.50 20.01 -3.42
C LEU A 241 -6.68 18.77 -3.82
N SER A 242 -7.38 17.67 -4.09
CA SER A 242 -6.74 16.38 -4.38
C SER A 242 -6.02 16.42 -5.72
N THR A 243 -4.75 16.02 -5.71
CA THR A 243 -3.91 15.85 -6.90
C THR A 243 -3.43 14.42 -6.94
N VAL A 244 -3.46 13.81 -8.13
CA VAL A 244 -2.95 12.46 -8.38
C VAL A 244 -2.01 12.53 -9.56
N ASP A 245 -0.83 12.00 -9.39
CA ASP A 245 0.24 11.92 -10.39
C ASP A 245 0.71 10.47 -10.53
N VAL A 246 1.21 10.09 -11.70
CA VAL A 246 1.68 8.73 -11.99
C VAL A 246 3.04 8.80 -12.64
N ASP A 247 3.97 8.02 -12.13
CA ASP A 247 5.31 7.91 -12.69
C ASP A 247 5.76 6.44 -12.74
N ASP A 248 6.50 6.09 -13.77
CA ASP A 248 7.00 4.74 -13.98
C ASP A 248 8.49 4.68 -13.69
N ILE A 249 8.87 3.81 -12.74
CA ILE A 249 10.27 3.51 -12.42
C ILE A 249 10.61 2.17 -13.07
N VAL A 250 11.51 2.17 -14.05
CA VAL A 250 11.96 0.95 -14.73
C VAL A 250 13.31 0.52 -14.16
N VAL A 251 13.37 -0.68 -13.63
CA VAL A 251 14.61 -1.29 -13.12
C VAL A 251 14.99 -2.47 -14.00
N ASN A 252 16.25 -2.51 -14.45
CA ASN A 252 16.76 -3.60 -15.27
C ASN A 252 17.43 -4.67 -14.41
N TYR A 253 17.02 -5.93 -14.59
CA TYR A 253 17.54 -7.08 -13.85
C TYR A 253 18.31 -8.03 -14.76
N PRO A 254 19.28 -8.79 -14.22
CA PRO A 254 19.97 -9.81 -14.99
C PRO A 254 19.03 -10.92 -15.49
N SER A 255 17.96 -11.20 -14.74
CA SER A 255 16.89 -12.17 -15.13
C SER A 255 15.65 -12.00 -14.27
N MET A 256 14.52 -12.60 -14.69
CA MET A 256 13.29 -12.68 -13.90
C MET A 256 13.52 -13.26 -12.48
N LEU A 257 14.46 -14.22 -12.33
CA LEU A 257 14.74 -14.83 -11.02
C LEU A 257 15.41 -13.85 -10.05
N HIS A 258 16.26 -12.94 -10.55
CA HIS A 258 16.84 -11.86 -9.74
C HIS A 258 15.76 -10.89 -9.28
N LEU A 259 14.85 -10.47 -10.19
CA LEU A 259 13.69 -9.67 -9.82
C LEU A 259 12.86 -10.32 -8.69
N ILE A 260 12.54 -11.62 -8.81
CA ILE A 260 11.77 -12.34 -7.79
C ILE A 260 12.56 -12.41 -6.46
N SER A 261 13.87 -12.58 -6.52
CA SER A 261 14.74 -12.56 -5.33
C SER A 261 14.68 -11.22 -4.62
N ASP A 262 14.77 -10.12 -5.36
CA ASP A 262 14.72 -8.77 -4.82
C ASP A 262 13.33 -8.45 -4.21
N ILE A 263 12.24 -8.78 -4.90
CA ILE A 263 10.87 -8.63 -4.36
C ILE A 263 10.73 -9.39 -3.02
N ASN A 264 11.31 -10.59 -2.91
CA ASN A 264 11.29 -11.34 -1.66
C ASN A 264 12.17 -10.70 -0.58
N ALA A 265 13.34 -10.17 -0.95
CA ALA A 265 14.26 -9.48 -0.05
C ALA A 265 13.69 -8.13 0.45
N MET A 266 12.87 -7.47 -0.37
CA MET A 266 12.07 -6.30 0.02
C MET A 266 10.93 -6.66 1.00
N GLY A 267 10.50 -7.93 1.09
CA GLY A 267 9.31 -8.34 1.83
C GLY A 267 8.00 -8.01 1.09
N GLU A 268 8.06 -7.81 -0.23
CA GLU A 268 6.91 -7.39 -1.06
C GLU A 268 6.35 -8.53 -1.93
N GLY A 269 6.60 -9.79 -1.55
CA GLY A 269 5.96 -10.94 -2.18
C GLY A 269 4.43 -10.89 -2.09
N ASN A 270 3.76 -11.62 -2.99
CA ASN A 270 2.30 -11.69 -3.02
C ASN A 270 1.72 -12.10 -1.66
N ALA A 271 0.70 -11.38 -1.20
CA ALA A 271 0.00 -11.61 0.06
C ALA A 271 -1.51 -11.73 -0.10
N VAL A 272 -2.02 -12.02 -1.31
CA VAL A 272 -3.45 -12.28 -1.54
C VAL A 272 -3.89 -13.49 -0.70
N VAL A 273 -5.07 -13.41 -0.06
CA VAL A 273 -5.61 -14.49 0.79
C VAL A 273 -5.71 -15.82 0.03
N GLN A 274 -6.16 -15.76 -1.23
CA GLN A 274 -6.34 -16.94 -2.10
C GLN A 274 -5.07 -17.33 -2.89
N ARG A 275 -3.87 -16.85 -2.52
CA ARG A 275 -2.64 -17.19 -3.21
C ARG A 275 -2.33 -18.68 -3.12
N LEU A 276 -1.75 -19.23 -4.18
CA LEU A 276 -1.17 -20.58 -4.11
C LEU A 276 0.10 -20.56 -3.23
N PRO A 277 0.34 -21.64 -2.47
CA PRO A 277 1.47 -21.69 -1.51
C PRO A 277 2.83 -21.71 -2.21
N SER A 278 2.91 -22.18 -3.44
CA SER A 278 4.15 -22.29 -4.21
C SER A 278 3.88 -22.24 -5.72
N ILE A 279 4.93 -22.00 -6.49
CA ILE A 279 4.96 -22.15 -7.94
C ILE A 279 5.74 -23.43 -8.27
N LYS A 280 5.27 -24.21 -9.25
CA LYS A 280 6.00 -25.38 -9.75
C LYS A 280 7.27 -24.94 -10.47
N ARG A 281 8.32 -25.76 -10.37
CA ARG A 281 9.59 -25.44 -11.01
C ARG A 281 9.46 -25.29 -12.53
N ASP A 282 8.67 -26.14 -13.16
CA ASP A 282 8.46 -26.12 -14.61
C ASP A 282 7.73 -24.86 -15.06
N THR A 283 6.70 -24.43 -14.30
CA THR A 283 5.98 -23.17 -14.54
C THR A 283 6.92 -21.96 -14.38
N LEU A 284 7.79 -21.97 -13.35
CA LEU A 284 8.76 -20.90 -13.13
C LEU A 284 9.79 -20.80 -14.26
N LEU A 285 10.29 -21.95 -14.76
CA LEU A 285 11.22 -22.00 -15.88
C LEU A 285 10.56 -21.52 -17.19
N ALA A 286 9.32 -21.96 -17.45
CA ALA A 286 8.54 -21.51 -18.60
C ALA A 286 8.32 -19.98 -18.53
N ALA A 287 7.90 -19.45 -17.39
CA ALA A 287 7.73 -18.01 -17.19
C ALA A 287 9.03 -17.24 -17.43
N SER A 288 10.17 -17.76 -16.97
CA SER A 288 11.48 -17.12 -17.19
C SER A 288 11.87 -17.08 -18.67
N ALA A 289 11.56 -18.13 -19.43
CA ALA A 289 11.79 -18.16 -20.88
C ALA A 289 10.89 -17.16 -21.62
N ILE A 290 9.59 -17.13 -21.26
CA ILE A 290 8.61 -16.20 -21.82
C ILE A 290 9.00 -14.74 -21.51
N TYR A 291 9.40 -14.44 -20.26
CA TYR A 291 9.83 -13.12 -19.87
C TYR A 291 11.01 -12.64 -20.72
N LYS A 292 12.00 -13.50 -20.87
CA LYS A 292 13.17 -13.21 -21.69
C LYS A 292 12.80 -12.97 -23.16
N GLU A 293 11.96 -13.81 -23.74
CA GLU A 293 11.55 -13.70 -25.15
C GLU A 293 10.76 -12.42 -25.43
N LEU A 294 9.84 -12.03 -24.51
CA LEU A 294 8.96 -10.90 -24.73
C LEU A 294 9.61 -9.55 -24.39
N TYR A 295 10.48 -9.52 -23.38
CA TYR A 295 10.90 -8.23 -22.77
C TYR A 295 12.41 -8.03 -22.67
N GLN A 296 13.26 -8.98 -23.15
CA GLN A 296 14.70 -8.83 -23.02
C GLN A 296 15.22 -7.58 -23.76
N ASN A 297 16.02 -6.80 -23.06
CA ASN A 297 16.76 -5.70 -23.63
C ASN A 297 17.91 -6.18 -24.52
N LYS A 298 18.45 -5.29 -25.36
CA LYS A 298 19.58 -5.57 -26.26
C LYS A 298 20.86 -5.97 -25.51
N ASP A 299 21.01 -5.52 -24.27
CA ASP A 299 22.16 -5.82 -23.39
C ASP A 299 22.01 -7.14 -22.62
N GLY A 300 20.90 -7.86 -22.84
CA GLY A 300 20.62 -9.14 -22.20
C GLY A 300 19.88 -9.04 -20.86
N THR A 301 19.67 -7.85 -20.32
CA THR A 301 18.87 -7.63 -19.10
C THR A 301 17.38 -7.73 -19.40
N VAL A 302 16.57 -7.81 -18.34
CA VAL A 302 15.11 -7.78 -18.44
C VAL A 302 14.56 -6.63 -17.59
N PRO A 303 13.69 -5.76 -18.14
CA PRO A 303 13.09 -4.66 -17.39
C PRO A 303 12.04 -5.16 -16.44
N ALA A 304 11.82 -4.44 -15.35
CA ALA A 304 10.64 -4.54 -14.52
C ALA A 304 10.11 -3.14 -14.24
N THR A 305 8.86 -2.90 -14.58
CA THR A 305 8.21 -1.61 -14.42
C THR A 305 7.49 -1.54 -13.08
N PHE A 306 7.78 -0.49 -12.32
CA PHE A 306 7.09 -0.14 -11.09
C PHE A 306 6.36 1.18 -11.33
N GLN A 307 5.07 1.11 -11.57
CA GLN A 307 4.22 2.28 -11.66
C GLN A 307 3.92 2.78 -10.25
N VAL A 308 4.25 4.02 -9.97
CA VAL A 308 3.97 4.65 -8.67
C VAL A 308 2.91 5.72 -8.84
N ILE A 309 1.84 5.61 -8.08
CA ILE A 309 0.78 6.61 -8.00
C ILE A 309 1.06 7.48 -6.79
N TYR A 310 1.37 8.76 -7.03
CA TYR A 310 1.50 9.78 -6.00
C TYR A 310 0.17 10.49 -5.83
N MET A 311 -0.17 10.81 -4.60
CA MET A 311 -1.43 11.49 -4.28
C MET A 311 -1.24 12.50 -3.16
N ILE A 312 -1.91 13.63 -3.28
CA ILE A 312 -1.98 14.67 -2.26
C ILE A 312 -3.44 14.98 -2.00
N GLY A 313 -3.81 15.15 -0.75
CA GLY A 313 -5.15 15.57 -0.35
C GLY A 313 -5.08 16.39 0.94
N TRP A 314 -6.01 17.31 1.12
CA TRP A 314 -6.04 18.23 2.24
C TRP A 314 -7.31 18.03 3.05
N LYS A 315 -7.21 18.17 4.37
CA LYS A 315 -8.41 18.31 5.20
C LYS A 315 -9.09 19.64 4.88
N PRO A 316 -10.40 19.67 4.63
CA PRO A 316 -11.13 20.90 4.32
C PRO A 316 -10.95 21.97 5.38
N ASP A 317 -10.69 23.20 4.95
CA ASP A 317 -10.65 24.40 5.77
C ASP A 317 -11.23 25.60 5.02
N PRO A 318 -11.92 26.56 5.70
CA PRO A 318 -12.44 27.77 5.08
C PRO A 318 -11.39 28.67 4.40
N SER A 319 -10.12 28.61 4.84
CA SER A 319 -9.01 29.38 4.27
C SER A 319 -8.56 28.91 2.90
N GLN A 320 -8.93 27.69 2.50
CA GLN A 320 -8.53 27.11 1.22
C GLN A 320 -9.14 27.87 0.03
N PRO A 321 -8.37 28.00 -1.09
CA PRO A 321 -8.85 28.69 -2.27
C PRO A 321 -10.09 27.99 -2.83
N LYS A 322 -11.13 28.77 -3.11
CA LYS A 322 -12.36 28.28 -3.73
C LYS A 322 -12.39 28.65 -5.21
N PRO A 323 -12.97 27.80 -6.07
CA PRO A 323 -13.20 28.15 -7.45
C PRO A 323 -13.98 29.47 -7.55
N LEU A 324 -13.58 30.33 -8.46
CA LEU A 324 -14.30 31.56 -8.72
C LEU A 324 -15.75 31.25 -9.23
N PRO A 325 -16.74 32.09 -8.93
CA PRO A 325 -18.08 31.91 -9.44
C PRO A 325 -18.10 31.80 -10.96
N ARG A 326 -19.02 31.02 -11.50
CA ARG A 326 -19.19 30.92 -12.96
C ARG A 326 -19.50 32.30 -13.54
N GLY A 327 -18.83 32.67 -14.63
CA GLY A 327 -18.97 33.97 -15.27
C GLY A 327 -18.08 35.09 -14.69
N SER A 328 -17.21 34.79 -13.73
CA SER A 328 -16.25 35.77 -13.15
C SER A 328 -15.01 36.05 -14.01
N GLY A 329 -14.82 35.32 -15.12
CA GLY A 329 -13.71 35.52 -16.05
C GLY A 329 -13.83 36.88 -16.74
N GLN A 330 -12.94 37.83 -16.39
CA GLN A 330 -12.92 39.19 -16.96
C GLN A 330 -11.90 39.33 -18.10
N ALA A 331 -10.95 38.40 -18.23
CA ALA A 331 -9.93 38.40 -19.27
C ALA A 331 -10.24 37.35 -20.36
N SER A 332 -10.17 37.78 -21.61
CA SER A 332 -10.26 36.87 -22.76
C SER A 332 -8.90 36.22 -23.02
N LEU A 333 -8.91 34.90 -23.29
CA LEU A 333 -7.70 34.20 -23.74
C LEU A 333 -7.11 34.84 -25.03
N GLY A 334 -7.96 35.39 -25.90
CA GLY A 334 -7.52 36.13 -27.11
C GLY A 334 -6.70 37.37 -26.79
N ASP A 335 -7.01 38.08 -25.70
CA ASP A 335 -6.26 39.27 -25.28
C ASP A 335 -4.88 38.86 -24.69
N MET A 336 -4.77 37.70 -24.04
CA MET A 336 -3.51 37.19 -23.51
C MET A 336 -2.55 36.74 -24.62
N PHE A 337 -3.06 36.25 -25.75
CA PHE A 337 -2.25 35.80 -26.88
C PHE A 337 -2.06 36.88 -27.96
N GLY A 338 -2.44 38.12 -27.70
CA GLY A 338 -2.23 39.26 -28.59
C GLY A 338 -3.05 39.25 -29.88
N THR A 339 -4.05 38.37 -29.97
CA THR A 339 -4.99 38.36 -31.10
C THR A 339 -6.03 39.45 -30.89
N LYS A 340 -5.78 40.68 -31.41
CA LYS A 340 -6.81 41.71 -31.48
C LYS A 340 -7.96 41.17 -32.33
N SER A 341 -9.08 40.83 -31.75
CA SER A 341 -10.31 40.58 -32.48
C SER A 341 -10.73 41.88 -33.13
N GLN A 342 -10.57 42.00 -34.47
CA GLN A 342 -11.24 43.02 -35.23
C GLN A 342 -12.74 42.77 -35.07
N LYS A 343 -13.40 43.71 -34.38
CA LYS A 343 -14.88 43.77 -34.40
C LYS A 343 -15.28 44.14 -35.85
N LEU A 344 -16.01 43.21 -36.51
CA LEU A 344 -16.79 43.49 -37.68
C LEU A 344 -18.06 44.26 -37.25
#